data_f276442b856902e2f3c1d0e7488f57ce
#
_entry.id   f276442b856902e2f3c1d0e7488f57ce
#
_cell.length_a   1.000
_cell.length_b   1.000
_cell.length_c   1.000
_cell.angle_alpha   90.00
_cell.angle_beta   90.00
_cell.angle_gamma   90.00
#
_symmetry.space_group_name_H-M   'P 1'
#
loop_
_entity.id
_entity.type
_entity.pdbx_description
1 polymer ?
#
loop_
_entity_poly.entity_id
_entity_poly.type
_entity_poly.pdbx_seq_one_letter_code
_entity_poly.pdbx_strand_id
1 'polypeptide(L)'
;MNLYLFGGSFDPPHLGHKEIIKYFVEDSDIFVLCPSYHSPLKESFPRASFEDRKKMLELMIEEKYREKFLIIDYESKKKSSFSIQTIKDLQKKFTKFKINMIIGADQYNKIELWKEYKYILDNVDLHVISRPGSVINKQSNGCHYIDKFSMDISSSYIRDNIKISKNIKKLLDIRVIKYILENKLYN
;
A
#
# COMPACT_ATOMS: atom_id res chain seq x y z
N MET A 1 -2.68 14.58 -15.91
CA MET A 1 -2.21 14.52 -14.52
C MET A 1 -2.34 13.12 -14.01
N ASN A 2 -1.34 12.65 -13.24
CA ASN A 2 -1.26 11.27 -12.74
C ASN A 2 -1.55 11.22 -11.23
N LEU A 3 -2.56 10.43 -10.84
CA LEU A 3 -2.83 10.08 -9.47
C LEU A 3 -2.37 8.63 -9.26
N TYR A 4 -1.45 8.40 -8.33
CA TYR A 4 -1.05 7.06 -7.94
C TYR A 4 -1.78 6.64 -6.67
N LEU A 5 -2.42 5.48 -6.71
CA LEU A 5 -3.11 4.87 -5.56
C LEU A 5 -2.33 3.65 -5.08
N PHE A 6 -1.85 3.70 -3.86
CA PHE A 6 -1.20 2.57 -3.21
C PHE A 6 -1.98 2.14 -1.97
N GLY A 7 -2.68 1.02 -2.09
CA GLY A 7 -3.44 0.40 -1.02
C GLY A 7 -2.65 -0.68 -0.30
N GLY A 8 -2.87 -0.82 1.00
CA GLY A 8 -2.23 -1.87 1.79
C GLY A 8 -2.64 -1.83 3.25
N SER A 9 -2.34 -2.90 3.99
CA SER A 9 -2.56 -2.91 5.44
C SER A 9 -1.62 -1.95 6.17
N PHE A 10 -0.36 -1.84 5.70
CA PHE A 10 0.68 -1.00 6.31
C PHE A 10 0.82 -1.20 7.82
N ASP A 11 0.91 -2.45 8.25
CA ASP A 11 0.79 -2.86 9.65
C ASP A 11 2.01 -3.68 10.14
N PRO A 12 3.18 -3.06 10.35
CA PRO A 12 3.55 -1.68 10.05
C PRO A 12 3.95 -1.46 8.58
N PRO A 13 3.99 -0.19 8.10
CA PRO A 13 4.69 0.14 6.87
C PRO A 13 6.21 -0.09 7.06
N HIS A 14 6.90 -0.53 6.00
CA HIS A 14 8.30 -0.95 6.05
C HIS A 14 9.09 -0.42 4.84
N LEU A 15 10.41 -0.64 4.82
CA LEU A 15 11.28 -0.11 3.78
C LEU A 15 10.90 -0.57 2.37
N GLY A 16 10.35 -1.77 2.19
CA GLY A 16 9.82 -2.20 0.90
C GLY A 16 8.66 -1.32 0.40
N HIS A 17 7.76 -0.88 1.30
CA HIS A 17 6.75 0.12 0.92
C HIS A 17 7.39 1.48 0.58
N LYS A 18 8.41 1.89 1.32
CA LYS A 18 9.13 3.14 1.08
C LYS A 18 9.81 3.16 -0.30
N GLU A 19 10.41 2.05 -0.71
CA GLU A 19 11.02 1.94 -2.04
C GLU A 19 10.00 2.03 -3.17
N ILE A 20 8.85 1.37 -3.01
CA ILE A 20 7.75 1.48 -3.98
C ILE A 20 7.28 2.94 -4.07
N ILE A 21 7.06 3.60 -2.94
CA ILE A 21 6.69 5.02 -2.90
C ILE A 21 7.72 5.87 -3.64
N LYS A 22 9.02 5.70 -3.33
CA LYS A 22 10.11 6.47 -3.98
C LYS A 22 10.14 6.28 -5.49
N TYR A 23 9.84 5.09 -5.96
CA TYR A 23 9.86 4.77 -7.39
C TYR A 23 8.79 5.54 -8.18
N PHE A 24 7.60 5.72 -7.60
CA PHE A 24 6.47 6.31 -8.32
C PHE A 24 6.21 7.78 -8.00
N VAL A 25 6.74 8.31 -6.89
CA VAL A 25 6.38 9.65 -6.41
C VAL A 25 6.82 10.76 -7.35
N GLU A 26 7.93 10.58 -8.07
CA GLU A 26 8.42 11.59 -9.02
C GLU A 26 7.44 11.80 -10.18
N ASP A 27 6.88 10.70 -10.71
CA ASP A 27 5.93 10.72 -11.83
C ASP A 27 4.50 11.06 -11.39
N SER A 28 4.25 11.22 -10.08
CA SER A 28 2.94 11.54 -9.54
C SER A 28 2.72 13.04 -9.40
N ASP A 29 1.52 13.51 -9.77
CA ASP A 29 1.00 14.81 -9.34
C ASP A 29 0.35 14.68 -7.96
N ILE A 30 -0.36 13.56 -7.71
CA ILE A 30 -0.93 13.19 -6.41
C ILE A 30 -0.58 11.72 -6.12
N PHE A 31 -0.10 11.45 -4.90
CA PHE A 31 0.16 10.10 -4.40
C PHE A 31 -0.79 9.76 -3.24
N VAL A 32 -1.74 8.87 -3.49
CA VAL A 32 -2.73 8.45 -2.51
C VAL A 32 -2.27 7.20 -1.81
N LEU A 33 -2.13 7.27 -0.49
CA LEU A 33 -1.95 6.10 0.38
C LEU A 33 -3.31 5.73 1.00
N CYS A 34 -3.73 4.49 0.83
CA CYS A 34 -5.00 3.98 1.36
C CYS A 34 -4.77 2.82 2.33
N PRO A 35 -4.61 3.09 3.64
CA PRO A 35 -4.55 2.03 4.64
C PRO A 35 -5.87 1.27 4.68
N SER A 36 -5.84 -0.04 4.41
CA SER A 36 -7.04 -0.87 4.42
C SER A 36 -7.65 -0.98 5.82
N TYR A 37 -8.97 -0.97 5.89
CA TYR A 37 -9.70 -1.29 7.12
C TYR A 37 -9.54 -2.77 7.46
N HIS A 38 -9.96 -3.64 6.54
CA HIS A 38 -9.79 -5.08 6.60
C HIS A 38 -9.77 -5.62 5.17
N SER A 39 -8.70 -6.30 4.79
CA SER A 39 -8.65 -6.90 3.45
C SER A 39 -9.60 -8.10 3.39
N PRO A 40 -10.59 -8.14 2.47
CA PRO A 40 -11.53 -9.25 2.36
C PRO A 40 -10.87 -10.62 2.13
N LEU A 41 -9.64 -10.63 1.63
CA LEU A 41 -8.84 -11.83 1.39
C LEU A 41 -7.90 -12.21 2.54
N LYS A 42 -8.00 -11.51 3.69
CA LYS A 42 -7.22 -11.81 4.90
C LYS A 42 -8.14 -12.21 6.03
N GLU A 43 -7.75 -13.20 6.82
CA GLU A 43 -8.53 -13.71 7.95
C GLU A 43 -8.55 -12.75 9.15
N SER A 44 -7.50 -11.96 9.32
CA SER A 44 -7.34 -11.08 10.49
C SER A 44 -7.32 -9.60 10.15
N PHE A 45 -7.84 -8.80 11.08
CA PHE A 45 -7.71 -7.34 11.06
C PHE A 45 -6.24 -6.92 11.29
N PRO A 46 -5.86 -5.70 10.84
CA PRO A 46 -4.61 -5.10 11.25
C PRO A 46 -4.49 -5.03 12.78
N ARG A 47 -3.28 -5.27 13.33
CA ARG A 47 -3.04 -5.22 14.79
C ARG A 47 -2.96 -3.78 15.30
N ALA A 48 -2.35 -2.88 14.53
CA ALA A 48 -2.33 -1.46 14.86
C ALA A 48 -3.61 -0.77 14.39
N SER A 49 -4.03 0.25 15.13
CA SER A 49 -5.18 1.09 14.77
C SER A 49 -4.97 1.77 13.41
N PHE A 50 -6.06 2.25 12.80
CA PHE A 50 -5.95 3.05 11.57
C PHE A 50 -5.08 4.29 11.80
N GLU A 51 -5.26 4.99 12.92
CA GLU A 51 -4.50 6.22 13.25
C GLU A 51 -3.01 5.93 13.44
N ASP A 52 -2.64 4.83 14.10
CA ASP A 52 -1.24 4.42 14.23
C ASP A 52 -0.61 4.13 12.86
N ARG A 53 -1.31 3.39 12.00
CA ARG A 53 -0.82 3.05 10.66
C ARG A 53 -0.70 4.28 9.76
N LYS A 54 -1.66 5.19 9.84
CA LYS A 54 -1.61 6.49 9.18
C LYS A 54 -0.40 7.30 9.66
N LYS A 55 -0.20 7.39 10.98
CA LYS A 55 0.93 8.11 11.56
C LYS A 55 2.28 7.52 11.13
N MET A 56 2.40 6.20 11.13
CA MET A 56 3.61 5.53 10.65
C MET A 56 3.88 5.81 9.15
N LEU A 57 2.85 5.87 8.30
CA LEU A 57 2.99 6.27 6.90
C LEU A 57 3.45 7.73 6.76
N GLU A 58 2.84 8.66 7.49
CA GLU A 58 3.26 10.07 7.52
C GLU A 58 4.73 10.23 7.88
N LEU A 59 5.22 9.44 8.85
CA LEU A 59 6.61 9.43 9.26
C LEU A 59 7.56 8.89 8.17
N MET A 60 7.09 8.04 7.27
CA MET A 60 7.91 7.53 6.16
C MET A 60 8.05 8.49 4.99
N ILE A 61 7.12 9.42 4.82
CA ILE A 61 7.12 10.38 3.73
C ILE A 61 8.30 11.35 3.90
N GLU A 62 9.05 11.56 2.82
CA GLU A 62 10.10 12.56 2.77
C GLU A 62 9.49 13.96 2.64
N GLU A 63 10.04 14.93 3.37
CA GLU A 63 9.48 16.30 3.47
C GLU A 63 9.28 16.95 2.09
N LYS A 64 10.23 16.78 1.18
CA LYS A 64 10.18 17.36 -0.18
C LYS A 64 8.99 16.90 -1.04
N TYR A 65 8.35 15.78 -0.67
CA TYR A 65 7.19 15.25 -1.39
C TYR A 65 5.88 15.40 -0.63
N ARG A 66 5.89 15.94 0.58
CA ARG A 66 4.74 15.97 1.50
C ARG A 66 3.48 16.50 0.84
N GLU A 67 3.59 17.55 0.03
CA GLU A 67 2.44 18.18 -0.63
C GLU A 67 1.78 17.29 -1.70
N LYS A 68 2.52 16.31 -2.25
CA LYS A 68 1.96 15.34 -3.20
C LYS A 68 1.11 14.27 -2.52
N PHE A 69 1.27 14.04 -1.21
CA PHE A 69 0.65 12.93 -0.51
C PHE A 69 -0.74 13.23 0.03
N LEU A 70 -1.61 12.26 -0.15
CA LEU A 70 -2.93 12.21 0.46
C LEU A 70 -3.12 10.84 1.12
N ILE A 71 -3.20 10.78 2.45
CA ILE A 71 -3.55 9.55 3.16
C ILE A 71 -5.06 9.58 3.42
N ILE A 72 -5.76 8.65 2.79
CA ILE A 72 -7.22 8.62 2.84
C ILE A 72 -7.74 7.59 3.84
N ASP A 73 -8.87 7.90 4.45
CA ASP A 73 -9.55 7.08 5.45
C ASP A 73 -10.88 6.48 4.95
N TYR A 74 -11.06 6.42 3.64
CA TYR A 74 -12.31 6.00 3.01
C TYR A 74 -12.75 4.59 3.45
N GLU A 75 -11.81 3.65 3.49
CA GLU A 75 -12.09 2.29 3.91
C GLU A 75 -12.43 2.22 5.41
N SER A 76 -11.70 2.96 6.25
CA SER A 76 -11.96 3.02 7.69
C SER A 76 -13.32 3.63 7.99
N LYS A 77 -13.66 4.76 7.38
CA LYS A 77 -14.96 5.43 7.57
C LYS A 77 -16.15 4.59 7.11
N LYS A 78 -16.01 3.89 5.99
CA LYS A 78 -17.07 3.05 5.41
C LYS A 78 -17.09 1.64 6.01
N LYS A 79 -16.09 1.28 6.85
CA LYS A 79 -15.85 -0.09 7.35
C LYS A 79 -15.87 -1.13 6.22
N SER A 80 -15.31 -0.76 5.07
CA SER A 80 -15.31 -1.53 3.84
C SER A 80 -13.96 -1.38 3.14
N SER A 81 -13.40 -2.48 2.67
CA SER A 81 -12.10 -2.51 1.99
C SER A 81 -12.22 -2.98 0.54
N PHE A 82 -13.27 -2.58 -0.14
CA PHE A 82 -13.40 -2.85 -1.56
C PHE A 82 -12.73 -1.73 -2.38
N SER A 83 -11.61 -2.05 -3.01
CA SER A 83 -10.81 -1.10 -3.81
C SER A 83 -11.64 -0.37 -4.88
N ILE A 84 -12.65 -1.03 -5.46
CA ILE A 84 -13.56 -0.41 -6.43
C ILE A 84 -14.26 0.83 -5.87
N GLN A 85 -14.66 0.81 -4.59
CA GLN A 85 -15.34 1.97 -4.00
C GLN A 85 -14.38 3.14 -3.85
N THR A 86 -13.15 2.87 -3.40
CA THR A 86 -12.08 3.86 -3.30
C THR A 86 -11.75 4.47 -4.66
N ILE A 87 -11.64 3.63 -5.70
CA ILE A 87 -11.37 4.07 -7.08
C ILE A 87 -12.50 5.00 -7.57
N LYS A 88 -13.77 4.59 -7.43
CA LYS A 88 -14.93 5.41 -7.84
C LYS A 88 -15.02 6.76 -7.10
N ASP A 89 -14.68 6.77 -5.80
CA ASP A 89 -14.65 8.02 -5.02
C ASP A 89 -13.51 8.94 -5.49
N LEU A 90 -12.34 8.38 -5.80
CA LEU A 90 -11.22 9.14 -6.35
C LEU A 90 -11.52 9.68 -7.75
N GLN A 91 -12.13 8.90 -8.63
CA GLN A 91 -12.54 9.35 -9.97
C GLN A 91 -13.52 10.51 -9.91
N LYS A 92 -14.48 10.48 -8.98
CA LYS A 92 -15.42 11.59 -8.74
C LYS A 92 -14.73 12.86 -8.24
N LYS A 93 -13.75 12.71 -7.36
CA LYS A 93 -13.04 13.84 -6.75
C LYS A 93 -11.98 14.42 -7.68
N PHE A 94 -11.29 13.58 -8.45
CA PHE A 94 -10.14 13.94 -9.28
C PHE A 94 -10.43 13.65 -10.76
N THR A 95 -11.45 14.29 -11.32
CA THR A 95 -11.98 14.01 -12.67
C THR A 95 -10.99 14.21 -13.82
N LYS A 96 -9.93 15.00 -13.60
CA LYS A 96 -8.89 15.29 -14.62
C LYS A 96 -7.65 14.39 -14.46
N PHE A 97 -7.66 13.45 -13.51
CA PHE A 97 -6.52 12.60 -13.22
C PHE A 97 -6.71 11.20 -13.80
N LYS A 98 -5.65 10.69 -14.39
CA LYS A 98 -5.52 9.27 -14.70
C LYS A 98 -5.15 8.53 -13.42
N ILE A 99 -5.89 7.50 -13.05
CA ILE A 99 -5.60 6.70 -11.87
C ILE A 99 -4.64 5.57 -12.24
N ASN A 100 -3.52 5.53 -11.54
CA ASN A 100 -2.50 4.52 -11.59
C ASN A 100 -2.53 3.76 -10.26
N MET A 101 -2.92 2.49 -10.26
CA MET A 101 -3.01 1.71 -9.03
C MET A 101 -1.82 0.77 -8.89
N ILE A 102 -1.15 0.86 -7.73
CA ILE A 102 -0.01 0.01 -7.39
C ILE A 102 -0.52 -1.21 -6.60
N ILE A 103 -0.19 -2.41 -7.07
CA ILE A 103 -0.64 -3.68 -6.51
C ILE A 103 0.50 -4.70 -6.48
N GLY A 104 0.61 -5.50 -5.41
CA GLY A 104 1.55 -6.61 -5.36
C GLY A 104 1.11 -7.79 -6.23
N ALA A 105 2.06 -8.56 -6.77
CA ALA A 105 1.78 -9.73 -7.61
C ALA A 105 0.88 -10.77 -6.93
N ASP A 106 1.01 -10.96 -5.62
CA ASP A 106 0.18 -11.84 -4.80
C ASP A 106 -1.30 -11.44 -4.82
N GLN A 107 -1.58 -10.15 -4.82
CA GLN A 107 -2.93 -9.60 -4.90
C GLN A 107 -3.43 -9.58 -6.36
N TYR A 108 -2.55 -9.25 -7.31
CA TYR A 108 -2.89 -9.28 -8.73
C TYR A 108 -3.29 -10.68 -9.19
N ASN A 109 -2.59 -11.74 -8.76
CA ASN A 109 -2.95 -13.12 -9.07
C ASN A 109 -4.35 -13.52 -8.56
N LYS A 110 -4.93 -12.74 -7.65
CA LYS A 110 -6.28 -12.91 -7.10
C LYS A 110 -7.24 -11.81 -7.56
N ILE A 111 -6.87 -11.01 -8.55
CA ILE A 111 -7.65 -9.85 -8.99
C ILE A 111 -9.07 -10.23 -9.42
N GLU A 112 -9.25 -11.41 -10.02
CA GLU A 112 -10.55 -11.92 -10.47
C GLU A 112 -11.53 -12.16 -9.29
N LEU A 113 -11.02 -12.28 -8.05
CA LEU A 113 -11.84 -12.37 -6.83
C LEU A 113 -12.28 -10.99 -6.30
N TRP A 114 -11.75 -9.91 -6.88
CA TRP A 114 -12.08 -8.57 -6.43
C TRP A 114 -13.44 -8.14 -6.97
N LYS A 115 -14.19 -7.44 -6.12
CA LYS A 115 -15.47 -6.88 -6.53
C LYS A 115 -15.30 -5.95 -7.74
N GLU A 116 -16.07 -6.19 -8.79
CA GLU A 116 -16.04 -5.42 -10.03
C GLU A 116 -14.62 -5.33 -10.67
N TYR A 117 -13.85 -6.41 -10.60
CA TYR A 117 -12.47 -6.43 -11.09
C TYR A 117 -12.33 -6.02 -12.57
N LYS A 118 -13.30 -6.37 -13.42
CA LYS A 118 -13.31 -5.95 -14.83
C LYS A 118 -13.33 -4.42 -14.96
N TYR A 119 -14.18 -3.76 -14.17
CA TYR A 119 -14.20 -2.29 -14.14
C TYR A 119 -12.83 -1.72 -13.75
N ILE A 120 -12.15 -2.32 -12.77
CA ILE A 120 -10.81 -1.88 -12.36
C ILE A 120 -9.83 -2.03 -13.52
N LEU A 121 -9.79 -3.18 -14.21
CA LEU A 121 -8.91 -3.43 -15.35
C LEU A 121 -9.17 -2.46 -16.52
N ASP A 122 -10.42 -2.08 -16.75
CA ASP A 122 -10.82 -1.23 -17.87
C ASP A 122 -10.60 0.28 -17.60
N ASN A 123 -10.54 0.70 -16.33
CA ASN A 123 -10.58 2.12 -15.95
C ASN A 123 -9.38 2.61 -15.13
N VAL A 124 -8.41 1.74 -14.85
CA VAL A 124 -7.25 2.05 -14.01
C VAL A 124 -6.00 1.43 -14.61
N ASP A 125 -4.91 2.19 -14.71
CA ASP A 125 -3.62 1.62 -15.06
C ASP A 125 -3.05 0.85 -13.86
N LEU A 126 -2.88 -0.46 -14.00
CA LEU A 126 -2.32 -1.30 -12.95
C LEU A 126 -0.80 -1.39 -13.05
N HIS A 127 -0.11 -1.08 -11.96
CA HIS A 127 1.31 -1.29 -11.77
C HIS A 127 1.52 -2.47 -10.84
N VAL A 128 1.85 -3.62 -11.42
CA VAL A 128 2.01 -4.89 -10.69
C VAL A 128 3.45 -5.04 -10.23
N ILE A 129 3.64 -5.04 -8.92
CA ILE A 129 4.95 -5.14 -8.30
C ILE A 129 5.26 -6.58 -7.98
N SER A 130 6.32 -7.13 -8.58
CA SER A 130 6.90 -8.42 -8.22
C SER A 130 7.89 -8.27 -7.07
N ARG A 131 7.89 -9.24 -6.16
CA ARG A 131 8.91 -9.42 -5.13
C ARG A 131 9.75 -10.64 -5.47
N PRO A 132 10.96 -10.78 -4.93
CA PRO A 132 11.72 -12.02 -5.07
C PRO A 132 10.88 -13.25 -4.74
N GLY A 133 10.87 -14.24 -5.63
CA GLY A 133 10.07 -15.46 -5.48
C GLY A 133 8.58 -15.34 -5.82
N SER A 134 8.05 -14.15 -6.12
CA SER A 134 6.68 -14.02 -6.60
C SER A 134 6.57 -14.32 -8.10
N VAL A 135 5.55 -15.08 -8.48
CA VAL A 135 5.25 -15.41 -9.89
C VAL A 135 3.98 -14.70 -10.30
N ILE A 136 3.97 -14.11 -11.49
CA ILE A 136 2.76 -13.57 -12.11
C ILE A 136 2.17 -14.68 -13.00
N ASN A 137 1.03 -15.23 -12.57
CA ASN A 137 0.43 -16.38 -13.22
C ASN A 137 -0.21 -16.06 -14.58
N LYS A 138 -0.69 -14.84 -14.76
CA LYS A 138 -1.39 -14.39 -15.98
C LYS A 138 -1.10 -12.91 -16.18
N GLN A 139 -0.74 -12.55 -17.40
CA GLN A 139 -0.58 -11.15 -17.78
C GLN A 139 -1.83 -10.67 -18.51
N SER A 140 -2.25 -9.44 -18.24
CA SER A 140 -3.37 -8.77 -18.89
C SER A 140 -2.89 -7.53 -19.64
N ASN A 141 -3.51 -7.21 -20.76
CA ASN A 141 -3.26 -5.95 -21.45
C ASN A 141 -3.59 -4.77 -20.55
N GLY A 142 -2.84 -3.68 -20.65
CA GLY A 142 -3.03 -2.48 -19.82
C GLY A 142 -2.39 -2.56 -18.43
N CYS A 143 -1.69 -3.64 -18.09
CA CYS A 143 -0.94 -3.77 -16.85
C CYS A 143 0.57 -3.56 -17.07
N HIS A 144 1.21 -2.82 -16.17
CA HIS A 144 2.66 -2.60 -16.13
C HIS A 144 3.28 -3.52 -15.09
N TYR A 145 4.17 -4.42 -15.52
CA TYR A 145 4.82 -5.39 -14.63
C TYR A 145 6.22 -4.90 -14.26
N ILE A 146 6.49 -4.78 -12.95
CA ILE A 146 7.71 -4.19 -12.42
C ILE A 146 8.38 -5.16 -11.46
N ASP A 147 9.58 -5.62 -11.79
CA ASP A 147 10.38 -6.61 -11.06
C ASP A 147 11.67 -6.04 -10.43
N LYS A 148 11.77 -4.73 -10.34
CA LYS A 148 12.98 -4.02 -9.87
C LYS A 148 13.19 -4.05 -8.36
N PHE A 149 12.20 -4.49 -7.60
CA PHE A 149 12.26 -4.45 -6.14
C PHE A 149 12.87 -5.72 -5.57
N SER A 150 14.03 -5.60 -4.95
CA SER A 150 14.81 -6.72 -4.41
C SER A 150 14.46 -7.09 -2.96
N MET A 151 13.64 -6.28 -2.27
CA MET A 151 13.34 -6.49 -0.87
C MET A 151 12.16 -7.43 -0.65
N ASP A 152 12.44 -8.61 -0.09
CA ASP A 152 11.43 -9.53 0.44
C ASP A 152 11.15 -9.21 1.91
N ILE A 153 10.30 -8.20 2.13
CA ILE A 153 9.89 -7.74 3.46
C ILE A 153 8.37 -7.88 3.59
N SER A 154 7.92 -8.53 4.67
CA SER A 154 6.52 -8.59 5.01
C SER A 154 6.22 -8.00 6.38
N SER A 155 5.09 -7.27 6.47
CA SER A 155 4.62 -6.72 7.76
C SER A 155 4.35 -7.83 8.79
N SER A 156 3.90 -9.01 8.36
CA SER A 156 3.67 -10.16 9.25
C SER A 156 4.97 -10.62 9.89
N TYR A 157 6.02 -10.84 9.08
CA TYR A 157 7.33 -11.20 9.60
C TYR A 157 7.87 -10.17 10.60
N ILE A 158 7.67 -8.86 10.32
CA ILE A 158 8.08 -7.81 11.25
C ILE A 158 7.33 -7.93 12.57
N ARG A 159 5.99 -8.02 12.55
CA ARG A 159 5.18 -8.11 13.78
C ARG A 159 5.56 -9.31 14.65
N ASP A 160 5.81 -10.46 14.03
CA ASP A 160 6.08 -11.69 14.76
C ASP A 160 7.50 -11.73 15.36
N ASN A 161 8.40 -10.87 14.85
CA ASN A 161 9.81 -10.89 15.25
C ASN A 161 10.31 -9.57 15.88
N ILE A 162 9.47 -8.54 16.01
CA ILE A 162 9.90 -7.20 16.43
C ILE A 162 10.49 -7.15 17.84
N LYS A 163 10.06 -8.07 18.72
CA LYS A 163 10.57 -8.20 20.09
C LYS A 163 11.89 -8.95 20.18
N ILE A 164 12.12 -9.90 19.27
CA ILE A 164 13.16 -10.92 19.39
C ILE A 164 14.42 -10.51 18.64
N SER A 165 14.31 -9.84 17.52
CA SER A 165 15.43 -9.62 16.60
C SER A 165 15.77 -8.16 16.38
N LYS A 166 17.03 -7.78 16.72
CA LYS A 166 17.61 -6.48 16.38
C LYS A 166 17.64 -6.24 14.85
N ASN A 167 17.67 -7.30 14.05
CA ASN A 167 17.70 -7.20 12.59
C ASN A 167 16.39 -6.71 11.99
N ILE A 168 15.25 -6.92 12.65
CA ILE A 168 13.95 -6.41 12.21
C ILE A 168 13.95 -4.89 12.11
N LYS A 169 14.69 -4.22 12.99
CA LYS A 169 14.82 -2.76 12.96
C LYS A 169 15.43 -2.25 11.65
N LYS A 170 16.25 -3.06 10.96
CA LYS A 170 16.82 -2.73 9.65
C LYS A 170 15.80 -2.75 8.50
N LEU A 171 14.61 -3.29 8.73
CA LEU A 171 13.52 -3.39 7.75
C LEU A 171 12.54 -2.21 7.84
N LEU A 172 12.72 -1.33 8.82
CA LEU A 172 11.83 -0.22 9.12
C LEU A 172 12.55 1.14 9.03
N ASP A 173 11.82 2.20 8.70
CA ASP A 173 12.31 3.57 8.87
C ASP A 173 12.53 3.85 10.36
N ILE A 174 13.62 4.52 10.71
CA ILE A 174 13.98 4.82 12.10
C ILE A 174 12.88 5.56 12.86
N ARG A 175 12.15 6.44 12.17
CA ARG A 175 11.03 7.20 12.74
C ARG A 175 9.84 6.31 13.07
N VAL A 176 9.59 5.30 12.21
CA VAL A 176 8.56 4.27 12.43
C VAL A 176 8.94 3.38 13.62
N ILE A 177 10.21 2.98 13.73
CA ILE A 177 10.70 2.21 14.89
C ILE A 177 10.45 2.98 16.20
N LYS A 178 10.85 4.26 16.23
CA LYS A 178 10.65 5.12 17.41
C LYS A 178 9.18 5.15 17.79
N TYR A 179 8.29 5.40 16.84
CA TYR A 179 6.85 5.45 17.06
C TYR A 179 6.30 4.13 17.63
N ILE A 180 6.69 2.99 17.04
CA ILE A 180 6.26 1.66 17.51
C ILE A 180 6.66 1.43 18.97
N LEU A 181 7.89 1.80 19.36
CA LEU A 181 8.39 1.61 20.71
C LEU A 181 7.69 2.54 21.72
N GLU A 182 7.52 3.83 21.40
CA GLU A 182 6.85 4.81 22.25
C GLU A 182 5.37 4.47 22.51
N ASN A 183 4.68 3.93 21.50
CA ASN A 183 3.27 3.58 21.59
C ASN A 183 3.03 2.09 21.93
N LYS A 184 4.09 1.34 22.24
CA LYS A 184 4.04 -0.10 22.61
C LYS A 184 3.25 -0.96 21.61
N LEU A 185 3.35 -0.64 20.31
CA LEU A 185 2.65 -1.37 19.27
C LEU A 185 3.30 -2.75 19.05
N TYR A 186 2.49 -3.73 18.70
CA TYR A 186 2.91 -5.11 18.43
C TYR A 186 3.52 -5.84 19.63
N ASN A 187 3.16 -5.43 20.85
CA ASN A 187 3.58 -6.05 22.10
C ASN A 187 2.74 -7.27 22.45
#